data_114e60705d189b4b6b232d3e4e62a8be
#
_entry.id   114e60705d189b4b6b232d3e4e62a8be
#
_cell.length_a   1.000
_cell.length_b   1.000
_cell.length_c   1.000
_cell.angle_alpha   90.00
_cell.angle_beta   90.00
_cell.angle_gamma   90.00
#
_symmetry.space_group_name_H-M   'P 1'
#
loop_
_entity.id
_entity.type
_entity.pdbx_description
1 polymer ?
#
loop_
_entity_poly.entity_id
_entity_poly.type
_entity_poly.pdbx_seq_one_letter_code
_entity_poly.pdbx_strand_id
1 'polypeptide(L)'
;MPRRSDLQSVLVIGSGPIVIGQGCEFDYSGTQACRVLKAEGIRVSLVNSNPATIMTDPEFADATYVEPITLDVLEKVIAKERPDAVLPTLGGQTALNAAVELHEAGVLARYGTELIGARIEAIKAGEDRERFKEIVTSLPPLGGAAGDPGDVPQVPDSRICHSLEGAFAAAGQLGYPVVVRPSYTLGGSGSGIARSKEELHRIAGAGLDASPTTEVLLEESILGWKEFELELMRDRNDNVVVVCSIENIDPMGVHTGDSVTVAPAMTLTDREYQRMRDTAIAIVRAVGVDTGGCNIQFAVNPTDGRMVVIEMNPRVSRSSALASKATGFPIAKIAAKLAIGYSLDEIPNDITGQTPACFEPALDYVVVKTPRFAFEKFPSADTELTTHMKSVGEAMAIGRSFPEALQKALRSMESRGASFSWAEPPGDTAELLRRCAVPHDGRLRTVHEALRSGATVADVVAASSIDPWFVDQIAHIEEIAQRISGHTGYGESRSEAPTAQRTGPSGPVSGGATASIAAGREAQRGVPGGSPPQASTAQRGVPGGSPPQASTAQRGVPGG
;
A
#
# COMPACT_ATOMS: atom_id res chain seq x y z
N MET A 1 10.54 -21.44 23.05
CA MET A 1 9.83 -22.11 21.95
C MET A 1 9.05 -21.03 21.22
N PRO A 2 9.23 -20.88 19.93
CA PRO A 2 8.71 -19.72 19.23
C PRO A 2 7.17 -19.68 19.17
N ARG A 3 6.49 -20.82 19.01
CA ARG A 3 5.03 -20.87 18.91
C ARG A 3 4.35 -20.97 20.29
N ARG A 4 3.22 -20.30 20.46
CA ARG A 4 2.30 -20.45 21.60
C ARG A 4 1.70 -21.86 21.60
N SER A 5 1.97 -22.64 22.66
CA SER A 5 1.51 -24.04 22.80
C SER A 5 0.03 -24.16 23.21
N ASP A 6 -0.55 -23.06 23.71
CA ASP A 6 -1.95 -22.98 24.14
C ASP A 6 -2.92 -22.77 22.96
N LEU A 7 -2.44 -22.38 21.77
CA LEU A 7 -3.24 -22.23 20.57
C LEU A 7 -3.27 -23.54 19.76
N GLN A 8 -4.41 -24.21 19.72
CA GLN A 8 -4.65 -25.43 18.94
C GLN A 8 -5.61 -25.19 17.77
N SER A 9 -6.47 -24.15 17.88
CA SER A 9 -7.49 -23.83 16.89
C SER A 9 -7.65 -22.31 16.73
N VAL A 10 -7.75 -21.85 15.48
CA VAL A 10 -7.89 -20.42 15.14
C VAL A 10 -9.01 -20.25 14.12
N LEU A 11 -9.89 -19.29 14.39
CA LEU A 11 -10.87 -18.78 13.42
C LEU A 11 -10.26 -17.61 12.64
N VAL A 12 -10.16 -17.75 11.33
CA VAL A 12 -9.77 -16.68 10.42
C VAL A 12 -11.03 -16.02 9.87
N ILE A 13 -11.11 -14.69 9.97
CA ILE A 13 -12.19 -13.92 9.35
C ILE A 13 -11.67 -13.37 8.03
N GLY A 14 -12.35 -13.72 6.93
CA GLY A 14 -12.03 -13.25 5.59
C GLY A 14 -12.50 -11.83 5.31
N SER A 15 -12.27 -11.37 4.09
CA SER A 15 -12.57 -9.99 3.67
C SER A 15 -13.98 -9.76 3.15
N GLY A 16 -14.77 -10.82 3.02
CA GLY A 16 -16.10 -10.73 2.43
C GLY A 16 -16.08 -10.64 0.90
N PRO A 17 -17.06 -9.97 0.29
CA PRO A 17 -17.11 -9.78 -1.15
C PRO A 17 -15.92 -8.95 -1.65
N ILE A 18 -15.47 -9.23 -2.87
CA ILE A 18 -14.51 -8.36 -3.55
C ILE A 18 -15.26 -7.10 -4.00
N VAL A 19 -14.87 -5.98 -3.44
CA VAL A 19 -15.42 -4.65 -3.74
C VAL A 19 -14.29 -3.68 -4.07
N ILE A 20 -14.61 -2.58 -4.76
CA ILE A 20 -13.64 -1.50 -4.95
C ILE A 20 -13.19 -0.99 -3.58
N GLY A 21 -11.88 -0.95 -3.35
CA GLY A 21 -11.29 -0.61 -2.04
C GLY A 21 -10.89 -1.81 -1.19
N GLN A 22 -11.48 -3.00 -1.41
CA GLN A 22 -11.14 -4.25 -0.71
C GLN A 22 -11.13 -5.41 -1.70
N GLY A 23 -10.00 -5.58 -2.40
CA GLY A 23 -9.86 -6.51 -3.50
C GLY A 23 -9.23 -7.85 -3.14
N CYS A 24 -8.67 -8.51 -4.14
CA CYS A 24 -8.08 -9.86 -4.02
C CYS A 24 -6.82 -9.92 -3.15
N GLU A 25 -6.23 -8.79 -2.79
CA GLU A 25 -5.06 -8.71 -1.91
C GLU A 25 -5.34 -9.27 -0.52
N PHE A 26 -6.57 -9.08 -0.02
CA PHE A 26 -6.99 -9.63 1.26
C PHE A 26 -7.34 -11.11 1.17
N ASP A 27 -7.85 -11.58 0.03
CA ASP A 27 -8.01 -13.02 -0.24
C ASP A 27 -6.66 -13.73 -0.22
N TYR A 28 -5.64 -13.16 -0.88
CA TYR A 28 -4.27 -13.64 -0.80
C TYR A 28 -3.75 -13.67 0.64
N SER A 29 -3.93 -12.58 1.40
CA SER A 29 -3.43 -12.47 2.77
C SER A 29 -4.08 -13.51 3.69
N GLY A 30 -5.39 -13.70 3.61
CA GLY A 30 -6.12 -14.71 4.35
C GLY A 30 -5.71 -16.14 3.97
N THR A 31 -5.50 -16.41 2.68
CA THR A 31 -4.98 -17.69 2.21
C THR A 31 -3.60 -18.00 2.81
N GLN A 32 -2.69 -16.99 2.86
CA GLN A 32 -1.38 -17.17 3.48
C GLN A 32 -1.48 -17.44 4.98
N ALA A 33 -2.41 -16.78 5.68
CA ALA A 33 -2.67 -17.06 7.09
C ALA A 33 -3.11 -18.52 7.31
N CYS A 34 -4.10 -18.98 6.56
CA CYS A 34 -4.57 -20.36 6.65
C CYS A 34 -3.43 -21.36 6.41
N ARG A 35 -2.61 -21.14 5.38
CA ARG A 35 -1.44 -21.99 5.08
C ARG A 35 -0.42 -22.03 6.22
N VAL A 36 -0.08 -20.89 6.78
CA VAL A 36 0.88 -20.79 7.90
C VAL A 36 0.33 -21.51 9.12
N LEU A 37 -0.91 -21.25 9.50
CA LEU A 37 -1.52 -21.87 10.67
C LEU A 37 -1.59 -23.40 10.54
N LYS A 38 -1.99 -23.90 9.37
CA LYS A 38 -2.00 -25.35 9.11
C LYS A 38 -0.60 -25.97 9.12
N ALA A 39 0.40 -25.29 8.53
CA ALA A 39 1.79 -25.75 8.56
C ALA A 39 2.36 -25.82 9.99
N GLU A 40 1.87 -24.96 10.89
CA GLU A 40 2.21 -24.98 12.30
C GLU A 40 1.37 -25.98 13.13
N GLY A 41 0.52 -26.78 12.46
CA GLY A 41 -0.33 -27.79 13.09
C GLY A 41 -1.51 -27.23 13.89
N ILE A 42 -1.96 -26.02 13.57
CA ILE A 42 -3.13 -25.39 14.17
C ILE A 42 -4.35 -25.72 13.32
N ARG A 43 -5.45 -26.12 13.95
CA ARG A 43 -6.74 -26.31 13.28
C ARG A 43 -7.30 -24.96 12.84
N VAL A 44 -7.62 -24.82 11.55
CA VAL A 44 -8.11 -23.56 10.97
C VAL A 44 -9.59 -23.68 10.64
N SER A 45 -10.39 -22.78 11.20
CA SER A 45 -11.73 -22.49 10.74
C SER A 45 -11.74 -21.15 10.00
N LEU A 46 -12.46 -21.06 8.89
CA LEU A 46 -12.54 -19.87 8.06
C LEU A 46 -14.00 -19.44 7.88
N VAL A 47 -14.27 -18.15 8.03
CA VAL A 47 -15.54 -17.53 7.60
C VAL A 47 -15.24 -16.51 6.52
N ASN A 48 -15.84 -16.67 5.34
CA ASN A 48 -15.79 -15.69 4.25
C ASN A 48 -17.06 -15.80 3.41
N SER A 49 -17.69 -14.68 3.08
CA SER A 49 -18.97 -14.70 2.35
C SER A 49 -18.83 -14.91 0.84
N ASN A 50 -17.63 -14.77 0.29
CA ASN A 50 -17.40 -14.97 -1.14
C ASN A 50 -16.95 -16.41 -1.44
N PRO A 51 -17.77 -17.23 -2.13
CA PRO A 51 -17.42 -18.60 -2.45
C PRO A 51 -16.38 -18.74 -3.57
N ALA A 52 -16.10 -17.66 -4.30
CA ALA A 52 -15.22 -17.67 -5.48
C ALA A 52 -13.82 -17.13 -5.20
N THR A 53 -13.38 -17.16 -3.95
CA THR A 53 -12.05 -16.75 -3.53
C THR A 53 -11.14 -17.94 -3.29
N ILE A 54 -9.82 -17.73 -3.41
CA ILE A 54 -8.83 -18.78 -3.16
C ILE A 54 -8.92 -19.28 -1.72
N MET A 55 -9.09 -18.36 -0.75
CA MET A 55 -9.13 -18.74 0.68
C MET A 55 -10.27 -19.71 1.03
N THR A 56 -11.38 -19.68 0.29
CA THR A 56 -12.53 -20.56 0.51
C THR A 56 -12.40 -21.93 -0.13
N ASP A 57 -11.31 -22.19 -0.85
CA ASP A 57 -10.99 -23.54 -1.31
C ASP A 57 -10.82 -24.48 -0.10
N PRO A 58 -11.46 -25.68 -0.13
CA PRO A 58 -11.44 -26.62 0.98
C PRO A 58 -10.05 -27.08 1.44
N GLU A 59 -9.01 -26.91 0.63
CA GLU A 59 -7.64 -27.30 1.02
C GLU A 59 -7.01 -26.38 2.07
N PHE A 60 -7.48 -25.10 2.16
CA PHE A 60 -6.83 -24.09 3.01
C PHE A 60 -7.32 -24.07 4.46
N ALA A 61 -8.53 -24.52 4.74
CA ALA A 61 -9.05 -24.59 6.11
C ALA A 61 -9.61 -25.98 6.43
N ASP A 62 -9.64 -26.32 7.72
CA ASP A 62 -10.22 -27.58 8.19
C ASP A 62 -11.74 -27.50 8.28
N ALA A 63 -12.28 -26.28 8.41
CA ALA A 63 -13.70 -25.98 8.31
C ALA A 63 -13.88 -24.63 7.61
N THR A 64 -14.63 -24.60 6.49
CA THR A 64 -14.92 -23.38 5.73
C THR A 64 -16.40 -23.06 5.80
N TYR A 65 -16.71 -21.83 6.22
CA TYR A 65 -18.06 -21.27 6.30
C TYR A 65 -18.22 -20.19 5.25
N VAL A 66 -18.94 -20.50 4.18
CA VAL A 66 -19.29 -19.52 3.14
C VAL A 66 -20.61 -18.86 3.56
N GLU A 67 -20.47 -17.90 4.47
CA GLU A 67 -21.58 -17.26 5.18
C GLU A 67 -21.32 -15.76 5.30
N PRO A 68 -22.36 -14.92 5.48
CA PRO A 68 -22.18 -13.50 5.75
C PRO A 68 -21.31 -13.24 6.98
N ILE A 69 -20.42 -12.25 6.87
CA ILE A 69 -19.58 -11.81 7.99
C ILE A 69 -20.39 -10.85 8.85
N THR A 70 -21.27 -11.39 9.67
CA THR A 70 -22.13 -10.65 10.61
C THR A 70 -21.95 -11.21 12.02
N LEU A 71 -22.24 -10.39 13.02
CA LEU A 71 -22.14 -10.76 14.43
C LEU A 71 -22.84 -12.10 14.74
N ASP A 72 -24.09 -12.27 14.30
CA ASP A 72 -24.89 -13.47 14.53
C ASP A 72 -24.29 -14.73 13.93
N VAL A 73 -23.75 -14.63 12.72
CA VAL A 73 -23.12 -15.77 12.03
C VAL A 73 -21.80 -16.11 12.70
N LEU A 74 -20.98 -15.11 12.98
CA LEU A 74 -19.69 -15.31 13.63
C LEU A 74 -19.87 -15.93 15.04
N GLU A 75 -20.85 -15.46 15.81
CA GLU A 75 -21.16 -16.08 17.12
C GLU A 75 -21.56 -17.54 16.98
N LYS A 76 -22.42 -17.90 16.00
CA LYS A 76 -22.80 -19.30 15.74
C LYS A 76 -21.58 -20.17 15.36
N VAL A 77 -20.68 -19.63 14.53
CA VAL A 77 -19.45 -20.34 14.16
C VAL A 77 -18.54 -20.50 15.37
N ILE A 78 -18.32 -19.46 16.18
CA ILE A 78 -17.50 -19.53 17.40
C ILE A 78 -18.13 -20.52 18.39
N ALA A 79 -19.44 -20.51 18.56
CA ALA A 79 -20.15 -21.45 19.44
C ALA A 79 -19.96 -22.92 19.01
N LYS A 80 -19.93 -23.18 17.69
CA LYS A 80 -19.77 -24.52 17.10
C LYS A 80 -18.32 -24.98 17.12
N GLU A 81 -17.39 -24.15 16.62
CA GLU A 81 -15.98 -24.51 16.43
C GLU A 81 -15.15 -24.38 17.71
N ARG A 82 -15.55 -23.53 18.64
CA ARG A 82 -14.84 -23.24 19.90
C ARG A 82 -13.36 -22.95 19.68
N PRO A 83 -13.02 -21.97 18.81
CA PRO A 83 -11.62 -21.67 18.54
C PRO A 83 -10.96 -21.03 19.77
N ASP A 84 -9.68 -21.34 19.99
CA ASP A 84 -8.88 -20.70 21.04
C ASP A 84 -8.69 -19.21 20.74
N ALA A 85 -8.59 -18.86 19.44
CA ALA A 85 -8.39 -17.49 19.02
C ALA A 85 -9.10 -17.13 17.70
N VAL A 86 -9.32 -15.82 17.50
CA VAL A 86 -9.79 -15.20 16.25
C VAL A 86 -8.68 -14.32 15.67
N LEU A 87 -8.39 -14.47 14.38
CA LEU A 87 -7.41 -13.68 13.62
C LEU A 87 -8.11 -12.84 12.54
N PRO A 88 -8.34 -11.52 12.77
CA PRO A 88 -9.03 -10.65 11.81
C PRO A 88 -8.10 -9.82 10.92
N THR A 89 -6.81 -9.63 11.30
CA THR A 89 -5.92 -8.62 10.72
C THR A 89 -5.51 -8.88 9.27
N LEU A 90 -5.89 -10.01 8.70
CA LEU A 90 -5.60 -10.42 7.33
C LEU A 90 -6.85 -10.39 6.42
N GLY A 91 -8.02 -10.06 6.97
CA GLY A 91 -9.30 -9.97 6.26
C GLY A 91 -9.77 -8.52 5.98
N GLY A 92 -8.86 -7.54 6.00
CA GLY A 92 -9.17 -6.14 5.71
C GLY A 92 -10.07 -5.48 6.75
N GLN A 93 -10.73 -4.38 6.34
CA GLN A 93 -11.59 -3.59 7.24
C GLN A 93 -12.82 -4.36 7.71
N THR A 94 -13.42 -5.17 6.84
CA THR A 94 -14.58 -6.00 7.20
C THR A 94 -14.29 -6.89 8.40
N ALA A 95 -13.13 -7.56 8.39
CA ALA A 95 -12.76 -8.46 9.48
C ALA A 95 -12.40 -7.70 10.78
N LEU A 96 -11.77 -6.52 10.68
CA LEU A 96 -11.48 -5.69 11.86
C LEU A 96 -12.76 -5.18 12.52
N ASN A 97 -13.69 -4.65 11.73
CA ASN A 97 -14.98 -4.17 12.24
C ASN A 97 -15.75 -5.31 12.94
N ALA A 98 -15.80 -6.48 12.31
CA ALA A 98 -16.43 -7.67 12.89
C ALA A 98 -15.76 -8.12 14.20
N ALA A 99 -14.43 -7.99 14.32
CA ALA A 99 -13.72 -8.30 15.56
C ALA A 99 -14.05 -7.32 16.70
N VAL A 100 -14.21 -6.03 16.39
CA VAL A 100 -14.66 -5.02 17.35
C VAL A 100 -16.09 -5.32 17.80
N GLU A 101 -17.00 -5.63 16.88
CA GLU A 101 -18.39 -5.99 17.20
C GLU A 101 -18.47 -7.25 18.08
N LEU A 102 -17.69 -8.29 17.77
CA LEU A 102 -17.60 -9.51 18.59
C LEU A 102 -17.12 -9.22 20.02
N HIS A 103 -16.15 -8.33 20.16
CA HIS A 103 -15.61 -7.93 21.46
C HIS A 103 -16.67 -7.14 22.26
N GLU A 104 -17.27 -6.12 21.66
CA GLU A 104 -18.26 -5.24 22.31
C GLU A 104 -19.56 -5.98 22.71
N ALA A 105 -19.98 -6.94 21.89
CA ALA A 105 -21.10 -7.83 22.21
C ALA A 105 -20.76 -8.89 23.28
N GLY A 106 -19.51 -8.94 23.76
CA GLY A 106 -19.06 -9.89 24.77
C GLY A 106 -18.97 -11.34 24.28
N VAL A 107 -19.03 -11.57 22.95
CA VAL A 107 -18.99 -12.90 22.35
C VAL A 107 -17.64 -13.58 22.63
N LEU A 108 -16.53 -12.87 22.43
CA LEU A 108 -15.20 -13.40 22.66
C LEU A 108 -15.03 -13.87 24.12
N ALA A 109 -15.43 -13.06 25.08
CA ALA A 109 -15.38 -13.41 26.50
C ALA A 109 -16.31 -14.57 26.86
N ARG A 110 -17.52 -14.61 26.28
CA ARG A 110 -18.51 -15.67 26.51
C ARG A 110 -18.01 -17.04 26.13
N TYR A 111 -17.21 -17.14 25.07
CA TYR A 111 -16.69 -18.41 24.57
C TYR A 111 -15.23 -18.67 24.93
N GLY A 112 -14.56 -17.74 25.66
CA GLY A 112 -13.16 -17.85 26.04
C GLY A 112 -12.19 -17.79 24.86
N THR A 113 -12.60 -17.08 23.80
CA THR A 113 -11.84 -16.94 22.55
C THR A 113 -10.98 -15.68 22.61
N GLU A 114 -9.67 -15.80 22.35
CA GLU A 114 -8.75 -14.66 22.34
C GLU A 114 -8.75 -13.94 20.97
N LEU A 115 -8.57 -12.62 20.95
CA LEU A 115 -8.26 -11.90 19.72
C LEU A 115 -6.75 -11.84 19.53
N ILE A 116 -6.24 -12.34 18.40
CA ILE A 116 -4.81 -12.34 18.06
C ILE A 116 -4.54 -11.53 16.79
N GLY A 117 -3.27 -11.12 16.60
CA GLY A 117 -2.82 -10.31 15.46
C GLY A 117 -2.94 -8.79 15.66
N ALA A 118 -3.92 -8.31 16.44
CA ALA A 118 -4.00 -6.94 16.93
C ALA A 118 -4.90 -6.89 18.17
N ARG A 119 -4.58 -6.00 19.09
CA ARG A 119 -5.43 -5.73 20.26
C ARG A 119 -6.56 -4.78 19.89
N ILE A 120 -7.70 -4.90 20.56
CA ILE A 120 -8.84 -4.00 20.33
C ILE A 120 -8.46 -2.52 20.49
N GLU A 121 -7.65 -2.22 21.52
CA GLU A 121 -7.18 -0.86 21.77
C GLU A 121 -6.33 -0.32 20.61
N ALA A 122 -5.48 -1.15 20.01
CA ALA A 122 -4.68 -0.77 18.85
C ALA A 122 -5.55 -0.59 17.59
N ILE A 123 -6.56 -1.44 17.39
CA ILE A 123 -7.51 -1.29 16.30
C ILE A 123 -8.26 0.05 16.45
N LYS A 124 -8.85 0.31 17.62
CA LYS A 124 -9.56 1.56 17.89
C LYS A 124 -8.65 2.78 17.81
N ALA A 125 -7.41 2.68 18.26
CA ALA A 125 -6.45 3.79 18.20
C ALA A 125 -6.00 4.12 16.77
N GLY A 126 -5.95 3.14 15.87
CA GLY A 126 -5.59 3.36 14.47
C GLY A 126 -6.76 3.81 13.58
N GLU A 127 -7.99 3.35 13.88
CA GLU A 127 -9.18 3.60 13.05
C GLU A 127 -9.99 4.83 13.49
N ASP A 128 -9.90 5.22 14.76
CA ASP A 128 -10.53 6.43 15.29
C ASP A 128 -9.66 7.65 14.98
N ARG A 129 -10.18 8.58 14.18
CA ARG A 129 -9.44 9.73 13.65
C ARG A 129 -8.99 10.70 14.74
N GLU A 130 -9.84 10.94 15.75
CA GLU A 130 -9.52 11.84 16.85
C GLU A 130 -8.44 11.24 17.74
N ARG A 131 -8.63 10.01 18.15
CA ARG A 131 -7.66 9.29 18.99
C ARG A 131 -6.31 9.14 18.28
N PHE A 132 -6.30 8.83 17.00
CA PHE A 132 -5.07 8.75 16.21
C PHE A 132 -4.34 10.10 16.17
N LYS A 133 -5.07 11.19 15.91
CA LYS A 133 -4.52 12.55 15.96
C LYS A 133 -3.91 12.86 17.33
N GLU A 134 -4.63 12.57 18.43
CA GLU A 134 -4.11 12.77 19.79
C GLU A 134 -2.82 12.00 20.03
N ILE A 135 -2.75 10.73 19.60
CA ILE A 135 -1.56 9.91 19.71
C ILE A 135 -0.39 10.56 18.97
N VAL A 136 -0.57 10.92 17.69
CA VAL A 136 0.52 11.50 16.88
C VAL A 136 1.01 12.82 17.47
N THR A 137 0.09 13.71 17.87
CA THR A 137 0.45 15.03 18.41
C THR A 137 1.03 14.99 19.83
N SER A 138 0.82 13.89 20.55
CA SER A 138 1.42 13.67 21.88
C SER A 138 2.84 13.09 21.83
N LEU A 139 3.31 12.67 20.65
CA LEU A 139 4.66 12.14 20.52
C LEU A 139 5.72 13.22 20.80
N PRO A 140 6.81 12.86 21.50
CA PRO A 140 7.91 13.79 21.71
C PRO A 140 8.63 14.09 20.38
N PRO A 141 9.42 15.17 20.31
CA PRO A 141 10.34 15.39 19.20
C PRO A 141 11.22 14.15 18.97
N LEU A 142 11.33 13.73 17.70
CA LEU A 142 12.05 12.54 17.29
C LEU A 142 13.37 12.91 16.60
N GLY A 143 14.42 12.19 16.85
CA GLY A 143 15.68 12.18 16.10
C GLY A 143 16.41 13.50 16.03
N GLY A 144 17.28 13.99 16.65
CA GLY A 144 18.08 15.22 16.47
C GLY A 144 18.39 15.96 17.75
N ALA A 145 19.25 16.96 17.66
CA ALA A 145 19.58 17.83 18.81
C ALA A 145 18.29 18.55 19.24
N ALA A 146 18.04 18.56 20.55
CA ALA A 146 16.90 19.22 21.16
C ALA A 146 16.72 20.64 20.59
N GLY A 147 15.58 20.89 19.91
CA GLY A 147 15.21 22.22 19.44
C GLY A 147 14.96 22.38 17.94
N ASP A 148 15.05 21.34 17.12
CA ASP A 148 14.60 21.42 15.72
C ASP A 148 13.07 21.18 15.65
N PRO A 149 12.24 22.22 15.37
CA PRO A 149 10.80 22.08 15.30
C PRO A 149 10.35 21.15 14.15
N GLY A 150 11.25 20.81 13.22
CA GLY A 150 10.98 19.88 12.12
C GLY A 150 10.88 18.42 12.55
N ASP A 151 11.30 18.07 13.77
CA ASP A 151 11.30 16.69 14.24
C ASP A 151 10.06 16.31 15.07
N VAL A 152 9.12 17.23 15.29
CA VAL A 152 7.85 16.94 15.97
C VAL A 152 6.88 16.32 14.96
N PRO A 153 6.37 15.11 15.22
CA PRO A 153 5.34 14.50 14.38
C PRO A 153 4.11 15.41 14.27
N GLN A 154 3.62 15.59 13.05
CA GLN A 154 2.51 16.47 12.75
C GLN A 154 1.40 15.70 12.01
N VAL A 155 0.18 16.16 12.18
CA VAL A 155 -0.98 15.83 11.35
C VAL A 155 -1.50 17.11 10.70
N PRO A 156 -2.32 17.05 9.64
CA PRO A 156 -3.00 18.22 9.12
C PRO A 156 -3.83 18.91 10.21
N ASP A 157 -3.91 20.24 10.17
CA ASP A 157 -4.82 20.98 11.04
C ASP A 157 -6.25 20.52 10.79
N SER A 158 -6.96 20.16 11.85
CA SER A 158 -8.25 19.48 11.69
C SER A 158 -9.20 19.71 12.86
N ARG A 159 -10.49 19.47 12.60
CA ARG A 159 -11.58 19.55 13.59
C ARG A 159 -12.54 18.39 13.39
N ILE A 160 -12.91 17.73 14.49
CA ILE A 160 -13.98 16.73 14.52
C ILE A 160 -15.33 17.44 14.50
N CYS A 161 -16.25 16.92 13.69
CA CYS A 161 -17.60 17.46 13.54
C CYS A 161 -18.63 16.33 13.54
N HIS A 162 -19.67 16.50 14.36
CA HIS A 162 -20.80 15.57 14.45
C HIS A 162 -22.08 16.15 13.82
N SER A 163 -21.98 17.31 13.18
CA SER A 163 -23.10 17.98 12.52
C SER A 163 -22.59 18.87 11.37
N LEU A 164 -23.49 19.20 10.44
CA LEU A 164 -23.21 20.15 9.36
C LEU A 164 -22.88 21.54 9.88
N GLU A 165 -23.54 21.99 10.97
CA GLU A 165 -23.26 23.29 11.59
C GLU A 165 -21.83 23.34 12.13
N GLY A 166 -21.39 22.28 12.83
CA GLY A 166 -20.01 22.13 13.27
C GLY A 166 -19.03 22.12 12.11
N ALA A 167 -19.36 21.42 11.02
CA ALA A 167 -18.52 21.37 9.82
C ALA A 167 -18.36 22.77 9.16
N PHE A 168 -19.42 23.58 9.08
CA PHE A 168 -19.32 24.96 8.57
C PHE A 168 -18.48 25.86 9.48
N ALA A 169 -18.61 25.73 10.78
CA ALA A 169 -17.79 26.49 11.74
C ALA A 169 -16.32 26.12 11.62
N ALA A 170 -16.01 24.82 11.51
CA ALA A 170 -14.65 24.31 11.31
C ALA A 170 -14.04 24.81 9.99
N ALA A 171 -14.78 24.72 8.88
CA ALA A 171 -14.32 25.22 7.59
C ALA A 171 -14.06 26.72 7.58
N GLY A 172 -14.84 27.50 8.37
CA GLY A 172 -14.60 28.94 8.55
C GLY A 172 -13.26 29.26 9.25
N GLN A 173 -12.75 28.32 10.08
CA GLN A 173 -11.46 28.46 10.74
C GLN A 173 -10.29 27.93 9.89
N LEU A 174 -10.49 26.79 9.21
CA LEU A 174 -9.46 26.16 8.40
C LEU A 174 -9.23 26.85 7.04
N GLY A 175 -10.28 27.50 6.50
CA GLY A 175 -10.27 28.01 5.13
C GLY A 175 -10.55 26.93 4.09
N TYR A 176 -11.08 27.35 2.92
CA TYR A 176 -11.27 26.44 1.79
C TYR A 176 -10.02 26.37 0.90
N PRO A 177 -9.74 25.22 0.25
CA PRO A 177 -10.47 23.96 0.32
C PRO A 177 -10.23 23.22 1.64
N VAL A 178 -11.22 22.41 2.07
CA VAL A 178 -11.11 21.51 3.21
C VAL A 178 -11.34 20.06 2.78
N VAL A 179 -10.66 19.12 3.43
CA VAL A 179 -10.87 17.68 3.25
C VAL A 179 -11.86 17.17 4.28
N VAL A 180 -12.83 16.40 3.84
CA VAL A 180 -13.83 15.75 4.70
C VAL A 180 -13.52 14.26 4.74
N ARG A 181 -13.33 13.70 5.95
CA ARG A 181 -12.98 12.29 6.13
C ARG A 181 -13.89 11.67 7.22
N PRO A 182 -14.85 10.82 6.84
CA PRO A 182 -15.65 10.08 7.82
C PRO A 182 -14.80 9.07 8.59
N SER A 183 -15.12 8.86 9.87
CA SER A 183 -14.49 7.82 10.68
C SER A 183 -15.05 6.43 10.35
N TYR A 184 -14.23 5.38 10.46
CA TYR A 184 -14.58 3.96 10.25
C TYR A 184 -15.10 3.61 8.85
N THR A 185 -14.69 4.35 7.82
CA THR A 185 -15.06 4.07 6.43
C THR A 185 -13.88 3.51 5.62
N LEU A 186 -14.17 2.84 4.50
CA LEU A 186 -13.19 2.18 3.65
C LEU A 186 -13.13 2.83 2.26
N GLY A 187 -11.92 2.89 1.68
CA GLY A 187 -11.72 3.30 0.29
C GLY A 187 -12.15 4.74 -0.02
N GLY A 188 -12.16 5.62 0.99
CA GLY A 188 -12.60 7.00 0.86
C GLY A 188 -14.12 7.19 0.78
N SER A 189 -14.92 6.17 1.13
CA SER A 189 -16.38 6.27 1.12
C SER A 189 -16.87 7.44 1.99
N GLY A 190 -17.70 8.31 1.42
CA GLY A 190 -18.20 9.53 2.09
C GLY A 190 -17.16 10.63 2.27
N SER A 191 -15.89 10.42 1.87
CA SER A 191 -14.86 11.45 1.89
C SER A 191 -14.92 12.35 0.66
N GLY A 192 -14.26 13.51 0.74
CA GLY A 192 -14.14 14.39 -0.41
C GLY A 192 -13.46 15.71 -0.07
N ILE A 193 -13.23 16.51 -1.09
CA ILE A 193 -12.62 17.84 -0.98
C ILE A 193 -13.69 18.87 -1.27
N ALA A 194 -13.98 19.73 -0.30
CA ALA A 194 -14.93 20.82 -0.44
C ALA A 194 -14.17 22.11 -0.73
N ARG A 195 -14.46 22.74 -1.89
CA ARG A 195 -13.88 24.01 -2.31
C ARG A 195 -14.80 25.19 -2.03
N SER A 196 -16.06 24.89 -1.70
CA SER A 196 -17.08 25.89 -1.37
C SER A 196 -18.00 25.40 -0.25
N LYS A 197 -18.82 26.31 0.27
CA LYS A 197 -19.81 25.99 1.30
C LYS A 197 -20.87 24.98 0.80
N GLU A 198 -21.26 25.10 -0.46
CA GLU A 198 -22.23 24.23 -1.13
C GLU A 198 -21.67 22.80 -1.28
N GLU A 199 -20.39 22.69 -1.70
CA GLU A 199 -19.72 21.40 -1.76
C GLU A 199 -19.57 20.78 -0.38
N LEU A 200 -19.19 21.57 0.63
CA LEU A 200 -19.08 21.12 2.01
C LEU A 200 -20.41 20.56 2.54
N HIS A 201 -21.53 21.26 2.27
CA HIS A 201 -22.86 20.79 2.67
C HIS A 201 -23.14 19.37 2.14
N ARG A 202 -22.87 19.16 0.85
CA ARG A 202 -23.11 17.87 0.20
C ARG A 202 -22.16 16.78 0.71
N ILE A 203 -20.85 17.09 0.79
CA ILE A 203 -19.83 16.10 1.13
C ILE A 203 -19.87 15.75 2.62
N ALA A 204 -19.95 16.76 3.50
CA ALA A 204 -20.01 16.51 4.94
C ALA A 204 -21.33 15.83 5.34
N GLY A 205 -22.46 16.16 4.67
CA GLY A 205 -23.71 15.44 4.87
C GLY A 205 -23.60 13.96 4.55
N ALA A 206 -23.09 13.64 3.35
CA ALA A 206 -22.86 12.24 2.96
C ALA A 206 -21.83 11.53 3.86
N GLY A 207 -20.83 12.26 4.35
CA GLY A 207 -19.83 11.73 5.28
C GLY A 207 -20.40 11.38 6.65
N LEU A 208 -21.22 12.26 7.21
CA LEU A 208 -21.92 12.01 8.49
C LEU A 208 -22.87 10.82 8.39
N ASP A 209 -23.56 10.67 7.25
CA ASP A 209 -24.44 9.53 7.00
C ASP A 209 -23.66 8.21 6.80
N ALA A 210 -22.48 8.27 6.19
CA ALA A 210 -21.64 7.10 5.94
C ALA A 210 -20.88 6.62 7.18
N SER A 211 -20.61 7.50 8.15
CA SER A 211 -19.89 7.16 9.37
C SER A 211 -20.80 6.43 10.36
N PRO A 212 -20.42 5.23 10.84
CA PRO A 212 -21.17 4.53 11.89
C PRO A 212 -21.32 5.33 13.19
N THR A 213 -20.40 6.26 13.46
CA THR A 213 -20.38 7.14 14.64
C THR A 213 -20.98 8.52 14.37
N THR A 214 -21.49 8.78 13.16
CA THR A 214 -21.99 10.10 12.72
C THR A 214 -20.93 11.19 12.94
N GLU A 215 -19.73 10.93 12.46
CA GLU A 215 -18.57 11.76 12.70
C GLU A 215 -17.76 11.96 11.41
N VAL A 216 -17.35 13.21 11.17
CA VAL A 216 -16.41 13.56 10.12
C VAL A 216 -15.26 14.40 10.68
N LEU A 217 -14.05 14.11 10.23
CA LEU A 217 -12.91 14.97 10.42
C LEU A 217 -12.84 15.96 9.25
N LEU A 218 -12.78 17.26 9.53
CA LEU A 218 -12.43 18.28 8.57
C LEU A 218 -10.95 18.63 8.74
N GLU A 219 -10.21 18.60 7.64
CA GLU A 219 -8.76 18.86 7.64
C GLU A 219 -8.41 19.99 6.68
N GLU A 220 -7.29 20.71 6.98
CA GLU A 220 -6.66 21.60 6.01
C GLU A 220 -6.36 20.85 4.71
N SER A 221 -6.40 21.55 3.60
CA SER A 221 -6.09 20.93 2.31
C SER A 221 -4.59 20.75 2.13
N ILE A 222 -4.20 19.51 1.91
CA ILE A 222 -2.84 19.13 1.51
C ILE A 222 -2.80 18.71 0.02
N LEU A 223 -3.75 19.19 -0.78
CA LEU A 223 -3.78 18.95 -2.22
C LEU A 223 -2.46 19.36 -2.88
N GLY A 224 -1.97 18.54 -3.77
CA GLY A 224 -0.73 18.78 -4.49
C GLY A 224 0.54 18.44 -3.71
N TRP A 225 0.43 17.99 -2.44
CA TRP A 225 1.58 17.48 -1.69
C TRP A 225 1.99 16.10 -2.19
N LYS A 226 3.25 15.75 -2.01
CA LYS A 226 3.78 14.43 -2.31
C LYS A 226 3.24 13.41 -1.32
N GLU A 227 2.91 12.21 -1.78
CA GLU A 227 2.35 11.14 -0.94
C GLU A 227 3.31 9.95 -0.84
N PHE A 228 3.52 9.50 0.39
CA PHE A 228 4.39 8.36 0.72
C PHE A 228 3.69 7.40 1.66
N GLU A 229 4.08 6.14 1.56
CA GLU A 229 3.63 5.08 2.47
C GLU A 229 4.82 4.29 2.98
N LEU A 230 4.78 3.90 4.25
CA LEU A 230 5.68 2.92 4.83
C LEU A 230 4.90 1.68 5.25
N GLU A 231 5.37 0.54 4.82
CA GLU A 231 4.92 -0.77 5.29
C GLU A 231 5.86 -1.24 6.39
N LEU A 232 5.31 -1.45 7.59
CA LEU A 232 6.08 -1.84 8.76
C LEU A 232 5.57 -3.14 9.35
N MET A 233 6.46 -3.82 10.07
CA MET A 233 6.10 -4.91 10.96
C MET A 233 6.70 -4.70 12.33
N ARG A 234 5.95 -5.05 13.38
CA ARG A 234 6.43 -5.02 14.75
C ARG A 234 6.00 -6.28 15.49
N ASP A 235 6.89 -6.80 16.33
CA ASP A 235 6.61 -7.93 17.21
C ASP A 235 6.53 -7.50 18.69
N ARG A 236 6.17 -8.46 19.56
CA ARG A 236 6.03 -8.25 20.99
C ARG A 236 7.34 -7.93 21.72
N ASN A 237 8.49 -8.23 21.11
CA ASN A 237 9.83 -7.95 21.64
C ASN A 237 10.33 -6.56 21.21
N ASP A 238 9.47 -5.75 20.57
CA ASP A 238 9.78 -4.43 20.02
C ASP A 238 10.78 -4.45 18.84
N ASN A 239 10.95 -5.60 18.17
CA ASN A 239 11.63 -5.59 16.90
C ASN A 239 10.72 -4.91 15.88
N VAL A 240 11.23 -3.89 15.19
CA VAL A 240 10.50 -3.17 14.15
C VAL A 240 11.27 -3.25 12.84
N VAL A 241 10.57 -3.54 11.76
CA VAL A 241 11.12 -3.61 10.41
C VAL A 241 10.29 -2.71 9.50
N VAL A 242 10.94 -1.75 8.82
CA VAL A 242 10.36 -1.06 7.67
C VAL A 242 10.57 -1.94 6.45
N VAL A 243 9.51 -2.60 6.01
CA VAL A 243 9.57 -3.57 4.91
C VAL A 243 9.79 -2.87 3.57
N CYS A 244 9.10 -1.74 3.37
CA CYS A 244 9.15 -1.03 2.10
C CYS A 244 8.71 0.43 2.28
N SER A 245 9.38 1.34 1.57
CA SER A 245 8.88 2.69 1.29
C SER A 245 8.23 2.70 -0.08
N ILE A 246 7.08 3.36 -0.19
CA ILE A 246 6.29 3.49 -1.42
C ILE A 246 6.02 4.97 -1.65
N GLU A 247 6.09 5.40 -2.90
CA GLU A 247 5.76 6.76 -3.31
C GLU A 247 4.70 6.76 -4.40
N ASN A 248 3.70 7.63 -4.26
CA ASN A 248 2.67 7.84 -5.26
C ASN A 248 3.13 8.91 -6.27
N ILE A 249 2.97 8.64 -7.56
CA ILE A 249 3.33 9.60 -8.61
C ILE A 249 2.31 10.73 -8.68
N ASP A 250 1.02 10.40 -8.54
CA ASP A 250 -0.01 11.43 -8.40
C ASP A 250 0.11 12.10 -7.02
N PRO A 251 0.00 13.43 -6.98
CA PRO A 251 0.00 14.16 -5.72
C PRO A 251 -1.27 13.88 -4.90
N MET A 252 -1.25 14.26 -3.62
CA MET A 252 -2.41 14.21 -2.74
C MET A 252 -3.65 14.77 -3.41
N GLY A 253 -4.76 14.05 -3.30
CA GLY A 253 -6.04 14.31 -3.95
C GLY A 253 -6.52 13.15 -4.83
N VAL A 254 -5.62 12.26 -5.22
CA VAL A 254 -5.92 10.97 -5.86
C VAL A 254 -5.75 9.86 -4.82
N HIS A 255 -6.69 8.92 -4.76
CA HIS A 255 -6.57 7.78 -3.85
C HIS A 255 -5.34 6.93 -4.20
N THR A 256 -4.54 6.54 -3.21
CA THR A 256 -3.28 5.77 -3.41
C THR A 256 -3.47 4.49 -4.25
N GLY A 257 -4.63 3.82 -4.14
CA GLY A 257 -4.98 2.67 -4.99
C GLY A 257 -5.08 3.01 -6.47
N ASP A 258 -5.43 4.25 -6.81
CA ASP A 258 -5.64 4.74 -8.17
C ASP A 258 -4.39 5.43 -8.76
N SER A 259 -3.39 5.71 -7.94
CA SER A 259 -2.11 6.27 -8.39
C SER A 259 -1.19 5.19 -8.95
N VAL A 260 -0.34 5.58 -9.91
CA VAL A 260 0.86 4.81 -10.23
C VAL A 260 1.84 4.98 -9.07
N THR A 261 2.33 3.87 -8.52
CA THR A 261 3.21 3.90 -7.36
C THR A 261 4.57 3.28 -7.65
N VAL A 262 5.58 3.74 -6.94
CA VAL A 262 6.96 3.27 -7.07
C VAL A 262 7.50 2.81 -5.72
N ALA A 263 8.29 1.76 -5.73
CA ALA A 263 9.03 1.25 -4.59
C ALA A 263 10.49 0.94 -5.01
N PRO A 264 11.49 1.35 -4.20
CA PRO A 264 11.39 2.22 -3.04
C PRO A 264 10.99 3.65 -3.42
N ALA A 265 10.67 4.51 -2.45
CA ALA A 265 10.45 5.94 -2.68
C ALA A 265 11.69 6.56 -3.36
N MET A 266 11.45 7.37 -4.41
CA MET A 266 12.50 7.85 -5.31
C MET A 266 12.90 9.31 -5.07
N THR A 267 12.01 10.11 -4.49
CA THR A 267 12.19 11.56 -4.37
C THR A 267 12.43 12.05 -2.94
N LEU A 268 12.54 11.13 -1.97
CA LEU A 268 12.96 11.45 -0.61
C LEU A 268 14.49 11.56 -0.54
N THR A 269 14.97 12.57 0.18
CA THR A 269 16.35 12.57 0.67
C THR A 269 16.49 11.55 1.82
N ASP A 270 17.71 11.08 2.08
CA ASP A 270 17.95 10.18 3.22
C ASP A 270 17.47 10.78 4.55
N ARG A 271 17.67 12.09 4.76
CA ARG A 271 17.20 12.79 5.96
C ARG A 271 15.68 12.76 6.10
N GLU A 272 14.94 13.00 5.02
CA GLU A 272 13.47 12.94 5.00
C GLU A 272 12.99 11.51 5.25
N TYR A 273 13.63 10.54 4.63
CA TYR A 273 13.33 9.12 4.84
C TYR A 273 13.55 8.70 6.30
N GLN A 274 14.66 9.08 6.91
CA GLN A 274 14.94 8.73 8.32
C GLN A 274 13.92 9.40 9.27
N ARG A 275 13.55 10.66 9.03
CA ARG A 275 12.48 11.33 9.79
C ARG A 275 11.16 10.60 9.67
N MET A 276 10.79 10.22 8.45
CA MET A 276 9.56 9.47 8.18
C MET A 276 9.57 8.10 8.87
N ARG A 277 10.71 7.40 8.80
CA ARG A 277 10.95 6.11 9.45
C ARG A 277 10.83 6.21 10.98
N ASP A 278 11.51 7.16 11.60
CA ASP A 278 11.48 7.35 13.04
C ASP A 278 10.07 7.72 13.53
N THR A 279 9.37 8.57 12.77
CA THR A 279 7.97 8.92 13.03
C THR A 279 7.07 7.68 12.95
N ALA A 280 7.22 6.87 11.92
CA ALA A 280 6.44 5.64 11.75
C ALA A 280 6.68 4.63 12.89
N ILE A 281 7.92 4.45 13.31
CA ILE A 281 8.28 3.58 14.44
C ILE A 281 7.67 4.08 15.75
N ALA A 282 7.72 5.39 15.99
CA ALA A 282 7.12 5.99 17.20
C ALA A 282 5.60 5.80 17.21
N ILE A 283 4.93 6.01 16.06
CA ILE A 283 3.49 5.82 15.92
C ILE A 283 3.08 4.37 16.17
N VAL A 284 3.75 3.41 15.53
CA VAL A 284 3.38 1.98 15.68
C VAL A 284 3.51 1.50 17.12
N ARG A 285 4.49 2.05 17.86
CA ARG A 285 4.65 1.82 19.29
C ARG A 285 3.53 2.44 20.11
N ALA A 286 3.21 3.71 19.86
CA ALA A 286 2.19 4.47 20.59
C ALA A 286 0.77 3.93 20.36
N VAL A 287 0.44 3.52 19.13
CA VAL A 287 -0.82 2.85 18.80
C VAL A 287 -0.90 1.47 19.44
N GLY A 288 0.24 0.80 19.68
CA GLY A 288 0.30 -0.49 20.36
C GLY A 288 0.14 -1.69 19.44
N VAL A 289 0.45 -1.56 18.15
CA VAL A 289 0.60 -2.74 17.26
C VAL A 289 1.87 -3.48 17.69
N ASP A 290 1.74 -4.73 18.11
CA ASP A 290 2.81 -5.55 18.68
C ASP A 290 2.88 -6.98 18.13
N THR A 291 2.05 -7.34 17.17
CA THR A 291 1.99 -8.69 16.60
C THR A 291 1.56 -8.68 15.13
N GLY A 292 2.05 -7.75 14.34
CA GLY A 292 1.62 -7.74 12.94
C GLY A 292 2.23 -6.65 12.07
N GLY A 293 1.70 -6.56 10.87
CA GLY A 293 2.00 -5.54 9.89
C GLY A 293 1.06 -4.36 9.98
N CYS A 294 1.54 -3.19 9.59
CA CYS A 294 0.77 -1.97 9.46
C CYS A 294 1.29 -1.12 8.30
N ASN A 295 0.40 -0.25 7.81
CA ASN A 295 0.71 0.76 6.81
C ASN A 295 0.54 2.14 7.44
N ILE A 296 1.49 3.05 7.19
CA ILE A 296 1.39 4.46 7.61
C ILE A 296 1.58 5.33 6.37
N GLN A 297 0.67 6.29 6.19
CA GLN A 297 0.67 7.22 5.07
C GLN A 297 1.12 8.60 5.52
N PHE A 298 1.94 9.23 4.67
CA PHE A 298 2.54 10.55 4.90
C PHE A 298 2.31 11.45 3.70
N ALA A 299 2.20 12.75 3.96
CA ALA A 299 2.32 13.75 2.91
C ALA A 299 3.49 14.69 3.22
N VAL A 300 4.20 15.10 2.16
CA VAL A 300 5.32 16.05 2.25
C VAL A 300 5.03 17.24 1.33
N ASN A 301 5.05 18.43 1.90
CA ASN A 301 4.88 19.67 1.15
C ASN A 301 6.11 19.88 0.22
N PRO A 302 5.92 19.93 -1.10
CA PRO A 302 7.04 20.09 -2.04
C PRO A 302 7.75 21.45 -1.93
N THR A 303 7.12 22.46 -1.26
CA THR A 303 7.65 23.81 -1.18
C THR A 303 8.56 24.03 0.01
N ASP A 304 8.19 23.51 1.18
CA ASP A 304 8.89 23.77 2.46
C ASP A 304 9.36 22.50 3.17
N GLY A 305 8.98 21.31 2.67
CA GLY A 305 9.35 20.02 3.26
C GLY A 305 8.58 19.68 4.54
N ARG A 306 7.50 20.41 4.88
CA ARG A 306 6.62 20.04 6.00
C ARG A 306 6.06 18.64 5.75
N MET A 307 6.27 17.74 6.70
CA MET A 307 5.78 16.37 6.67
C MET A 307 4.63 16.20 7.66
N VAL A 308 3.53 15.61 7.19
CA VAL A 308 2.38 15.28 8.03
C VAL A 308 2.01 13.81 7.89
N VAL A 309 1.49 13.24 8.97
CA VAL A 309 0.95 11.89 9.01
C VAL A 309 -0.52 11.95 8.62
N ILE A 310 -0.94 11.12 7.68
CA ILE A 310 -2.31 11.09 7.17
C ILE A 310 -3.16 10.08 7.92
N GLU A 311 -2.69 8.84 7.97
CA GLU A 311 -3.39 7.74 8.65
C GLU A 311 -2.48 6.55 8.89
N MET A 312 -2.95 5.65 9.73
CA MET A 312 -2.36 4.34 9.94
C MET A 312 -3.43 3.26 9.79
N ASN A 313 -3.07 2.18 9.13
CA ASN A 313 -3.89 0.97 9.09
C ASN A 313 -3.24 -0.09 10.00
N PRO A 314 -3.84 -0.45 11.17
CA PRO A 314 -3.24 -1.40 12.12
C PRO A 314 -3.48 -2.87 11.68
N ARG A 315 -3.27 -3.15 10.42
CA ARG A 315 -3.51 -4.43 9.74
C ARG A 315 -2.69 -4.52 8.47
N VAL A 316 -2.64 -5.71 7.90
CA VAL A 316 -2.18 -5.88 6.51
C VAL A 316 -3.10 -5.08 5.58
N SER A 317 -2.49 -4.31 4.68
CA SER A 317 -3.15 -3.42 3.72
C SER A 317 -3.02 -3.94 2.28
N ARG A 318 -3.57 -3.22 1.32
CA ARG A 318 -3.34 -3.54 -0.11
C ARG A 318 -1.89 -3.28 -0.51
N SER A 319 -1.31 -2.20 -0.04
CA SER A 319 0.11 -1.89 -0.26
C SER A 319 1.05 -2.94 0.37
N SER A 320 0.60 -3.69 1.39
CA SER A 320 1.38 -4.82 1.92
C SER A 320 1.57 -5.94 0.88
N ALA A 321 0.59 -6.18 0.00
CA ALA A 321 0.75 -7.13 -1.10
C ALA A 321 1.77 -6.65 -2.13
N LEU A 322 1.73 -5.35 -2.49
CA LEU A 322 2.72 -4.71 -3.34
C LEU A 322 4.12 -4.78 -2.71
N ALA A 323 4.25 -4.37 -1.45
CA ALA A 323 5.50 -4.41 -0.70
C ALA A 323 6.07 -5.83 -0.62
N SER A 324 5.23 -6.83 -0.36
CA SER A 324 5.65 -8.23 -0.33
C SER A 324 6.21 -8.70 -1.67
N LYS A 325 5.56 -8.33 -2.78
CA LYS A 325 6.05 -8.66 -4.13
C LYS A 325 7.31 -7.88 -4.49
N ALA A 326 7.37 -6.60 -4.10
CA ALA A 326 8.50 -5.73 -4.39
C ALA A 326 9.76 -6.17 -3.66
N THR A 327 9.66 -6.58 -2.40
CA THR A 327 10.80 -6.89 -1.54
C THR A 327 11.10 -8.39 -1.42
N GLY A 328 10.13 -9.23 -1.79
CA GLY A 328 10.16 -10.66 -1.47
C GLY A 328 9.91 -10.98 0.01
N PHE A 329 9.65 -9.98 0.85
CA PHE A 329 9.34 -10.14 2.27
C PHE A 329 7.84 -10.47 2.45
N PRO A 330 7.46 -11.68 2.87
CA PRO A 330 6.08 -12.14 2.82
C PRO A 330 5.26 -11.65 4.04
N ILE A 331 4.85 -10.38 4.01
CA ILE A 331 4.20 -9.68 5.15
C ILE A 331 3.06 -10.50 5.75
N ALA A 332 2.11 -10.98 4.94
CA ALA A 332 0.95 -11.72 5.43
C ALA A 332 1.34 -13.03 6.15
N LYS A 333 2.34 -13.75 5.62
CA LYS A 333 2.86 -14.98 6.21
C LYS A 333 3.56 -14.71 7.54
N ILE A 334 4.37 -13.66 7.59
CA ILE A 334 5.08 -13.26 8.81
C ILE A 334 4.07 -12.75 9.85
N ALA A 335 3.10 -11.92 9.47
CA ALA A 335 2.04 -11.45 10.36
C ALA A 335 1.27 -12.61 11.02
N ALA A 336 0.93 -13.66 10.25
CA ALA A 336 0.31 -14.85 10.81
C ALA A 336 1.20 -15.57 11.83
N LYS A 337 2.52 -15.64 11.60
CA LYS A 337 3.47 -16.22 12.56
C LYS A 337 3.61 -15.38 13.83
N LEU A 338 3.68 -14.05 13.70
CA LEU A 338 3.71 -13.14 14.84
C LEU A 338 2.45 -13.29 15.70
N ALA A 339 1.28 -13.42 15.07
CA ALA A 339 0.00 -13.61 15.77
C ALA A 339 -0.03 -14.87 16.66
N ILE A 340 0.68 -15.92 16.27
CA ILE A 340 0.76 -17.17 17.04
C ILE A 340 1.98 -17.29 17.95
N GLY A 341 2.73 -16.18 18.13
CA GLY A 341 3.73 -16.06 19.20
C GLY A 341 5.18 -16.02 18.78
N TYR A 342 5.49 -16.16 17.48
CA TYR A 342 6.86 -15.94 17.00
C TYR A 342 7.28 -14.48 17.15
N SER A 343 8.57 -14.22 17.20
CA SER A 343 9.18 -12.91 17.04
C SER A 343 9.90 -12.81 15.69
N LEU A 344 10.19 -11.59 15.23
CA LEU A 344 10.82 -11.38 13.93
C LEU A 344 12.23 -11.98 13.83
N ASP A 345 12.95 -12.05 14.92
CA ASP A 345 14.28 -12.69 15.01
C ASP A 345 14.23 -14.23 15.02
N GLU A 346 13.08 -14.82 15.31
CA GLU A 346 12.86 -16.26 15.26
C GLU A 346 12.35 -16.77 13.89
N ILE A 347 11.82 -15.85 13.05
CA ILE A 347 11.28 -16.21 11.74
C ILE A 347 12.40 -16.12 10.70
N PRO A 348 12.73 -17.20 9.97
CA PRO A 348 13.71 -17.13 8.90
C PRO A 348 13.17 -16.28 7.74
N ASN A 349 14.05 -15.48 7.13
CA ASN A 349 13.75 -14.76 5.92
C ASN A 349 13.55 -15.75 4.75
N ASP A 350 12.43 -15.68 4.06
CA ASP A 350 12.06 -16.62 3.01
C ASP A 350 13.00 -16.55 1.78
N ILE A 351 13.68 -15.43 1.56
CA ILE A 351 14.59 -15.24 0.42
C ILE A 351 15.95 -15.87 0.71
N THR A 352 16.53 -15.53 1.84
CA THR A 352 17.88 -15.97 2.19
C THR A 352 17.89 -17.35 2.84
N GLY A 353 16.79 -17.71 3.53
CA GLY A 353 16.69 -18.92 4.34
C GLY A 353 17.64 -18.98 5.55
N GLN A 354 18.51 -18.00 5.70
CA GLN A 354 19.58 -17.96 6.71
C GLN A 354 19.47 -16.79 7.67
N THR A 355 19.09 -15.61 7.17
CA THR A 355 18.90 -14.41 8.00
C THR A 355 17.50 -14.40 8.60
N PRO A 356 17.31 -13.85 9.81
CA PRO A 356 15.98 -13.68 10.39
C PRO A 356 15.21 -12.53 9.73
N ALA A 357 13.89 -12.52 9.90
CA ALA A 357 12.98 -11.52 9.34
C ALA A 357 13.06 -10.14 10.01
N CYS A 358 13.89 -9.99 11.05
CA CYS A 358 14.14 -8.70 11.70
C CYS A 358 15.09 -7.78 10.92
N PHE A 359 15.64 -8.21 9.80
CA PHE A 359 16.46 -7.37 8.92
C PHE A 359 15.59 -6.71 7.85
N GLU A 360 15.73 -5.38 7.71
CA GLU A 360 15.00 -4.60 6.70
C GLU A 360 15.45 -4.99 5.28
N PRO A 361 14.51 -5.20 4.34
CA PRO A 361 14.86 -5.42 2.95
C PRO A 361 15.58 -4.20 2.35
N ALA A 362 16.61 -4.44 1.56
CA ALA A 362 17.27 -3.41 0.75
C ALA A 362 17.01 -3.69 -0.73
N LEU A 363 16.50 -2.68 -1.45
CA LEU A 363 16.19 -2.79 -2.87
C LEU A 363 17.25 -2.07 -3.71
N ASP A 364 17.86 -2.78 -4.65
CA ASP A 364 18.78 -2.25 -5.66
C ASP A 364 18.14 -2.20 -7.07
N TYR A 365 16.82 -2.26 -7.11
CA TYR A 365 15.97 -2.19 -8.31
C TYR A 365 14.72 -1.34 -8.01
N VAL A 366 14.01 -1.01 -9.06
CA VAL A 366 12.79 -0.20 -8.99
C VAL A 366 11.58 -1.06 -9.33
N VAL A 367 10.54 -0.93 -8.54
CA VAL A 367 9.24 -1.58 -8.77
C VAL A 367 8.21 -0.50 -9.07
N VAL A 368 7.46 -0.67 -10.15
CA VAL A 368 6.33 0.22 -10.50
C VAL A 368 5.04 -0.58 -10.53
N LYS A 369 4.02 -0.09 -9.85
CA LYS A 369 2.65 -0.57 -9.89
C LYS A 369 1.80 0.41 -10.72
N THR A 370 1.01 -0.11 -11.64
CA THR A 370 0.06 0.64 -12.44
C THR A 370 -1.36 0.14 -12.17
N PRO A 371 -2.30 1.02 -11.76
CA PRO A 371 -3.68 0.61 -11.50
C PRO A 371 -4.43 0.25 -12.78
N ARG A 372 -5.39 -0.66 -12.68
CA ARG A 372 -6.32 -1.04 -13.75
C ARG A 372 -7.71 -0.52 -13.44
N PHE A 373 -8.28 0.21 -14.39
CA PHE A 373 -9.65 0.69 -14.34
C PHE A 373 -10.53 -0.11 -15.32
N ALA A 374 -11.81 -0.16 -15.07
CA ALA A 374 -12.80 -0.85 -15.91
C ALA A 374 -13.82 0.13 -16.50
N PHE A 375 -13.43 1.38 -16.74
CA PHE A 375 -14.34 2.42 -17.27
C PHE A 375 -14.95 2.05 -18.61
N GLU A 376 -14.26 1.25 -19.43
CA GLU A 376 -14.78 0.73 -20.68
C GLU A 376 -16.04 -0.14 -20.51
N LYS A 377 -16.26 -0.69 -19.33
CA LYS A 377 -17.47 -1.48 -18.98
C LYS A 377 -18.57 -0.63 -18.36
N PHE A 378 -18.25 0.58 -17.93
CA PHE A 378 -19.16 1.50 -17.24
C PHE A 378 -19.10 2.90 -17.87
N PRO A 379 -19.66 3.08 -19.10
CA PRO A 379 -19.50 4.34 -19.85
C PRO A 379 -20.09 5.58 -19.16
N SER A 380 -20.99 5.40 -18.19
CA SER A 380 -21.59 6.50 -17.40
C SER A 380 -20.80 6.81 -16.13
N ALA A 381 -19.72 6.08 -15.83
CA ALA A 381 -18.90 6.36 -14.66
C ALA A 381 -18.10 7.64 -14.86
N ASP A 382 -17.97 8.40 -13.79
CA ASP A 382 -17.04 9.51 -13.73
C ASP A 382 -15.60 8.97 -13.75
N THR A 383 -14.80 9.41 -14.72
CA THR A 383 -13.42 8.97 -14.93
C THR A 383 -12.37 9.84 -14.25
N GLU A 384 -12.77 10.97 -13.65
CA GLU A 384 -11.86 11.80 -12.85
C GLU A 384 -11.45 11.04 -11.57
N LEU A 385 -10.16 10.93 -11.32
CA LEU A 385 -9.63 10.28 -10.12
C LEU A 385 -9.67 11.26 -8.95
N THR A 386 -10.15 10.77 -7.82
CA THR A 386 -10.36 11.56 -6.61
C THR A 386 -9.86 10.79 -5.38
N THR A 387 -10.16 11.26 -4.19
CA THR A 387 -9.90 10.54 -2.93
C THR A 387 -10.71 9.24 -2.79
N HIS A 388 -11.69 9.01 -3.67
CA HIS A 388 -12.48 7.78 -3.72
C HIS A 388 -11.89 6.81 -4.74
N MET A 389 -11.56 5.59 -4.31
CA MET A 389 -10.93 4.59 -5.16
C MET A 389 -11.86 4.07 -6.27
N LYS A 390 -11.34 3.99 -7.50
CA LYS A 390 -12.06 3.54 -8.70
C LYS A 390 -11.38 2.35 -9.41
N SER A 391 -10.11 2.07 -9.10
CA SER A 391 -9.38 0.95 -9.71
C SER A 391 -9.92 -0.41 -9.26
N VAL A 392 -9.84 -1.40 -10.15
CA VAL A 392 -10.35 -2.76 -9.96
C VAL A 392 -9.24 -3.82 -9.88
N GLY A 393 -8.01 -3.42 -10.08
CA GLY A 393 -6.83 -4.27 -10.06
C GLY A 393 -5.58 -3.49 -10.43
N GLU A 394 -4.47 -4.20 -10.62
CA GLU A 394 -3.17 -3.58 -10.87
C GLU A 394 -2.24 -4.49 -11.67
N ALA A 395 -1.26 -3.89 -12.33
CA ALA A 395 -0.08 -4.57 -12.86
C ALA A 395 1.16 -4.06 -12.14
N MET A 396 2.17 -4.92 -11.98
CA MET A 396 3.44 -4.58 -11.36
C MET A 396 4.60 -5.03 -12.23
N ALA A 397 5.65 -4.22 -12.31
CA ALA A 397 6.88 -4.59 -13.00
C ALA A 397 8.12 -4.16 -12.22
N ILE A 398 9.21 -4.90 -12.43
CA ILE A 398 10.52 -4.66 -11.84
C ILE A 398 11.49 -4.25 -12.95
N GLY A 399 12.27 -3.20 -12.71
CA GLY A 399 13.32 -2.72 -13.60
C GLY A 399 14.54 -2.25 -12.82
N ARG A 400 15.65 -2.03 -13.50
CA ARG A 400 16.84 -1.44 -12.87
C ARG A 400 16.72 0.06 -12.67
N SER A 401 15.85 0.69 -13.45
CA SER A 401 15.54 2.11 -13.36
C SER A 401 14.04 2.34 -13.44
N PHE A 402 13.59 3.52 -13.01
CA PHE A 402 12.18 3.90 -13.11
C PHE A 402 11.65 3.88 -14.55
N PRO A 403 12.34 4.44 -15.57
CA PRO A 403 11.88 4.36 -16.96
C PRO A 403 11.66 2.94 -17.45
N GLU A 404 12.55 2.01 -17.11
CA GLU A 404 12.40 0.60 -17.47
C GLU A 404 11.19 -0.04 -16.76
N ALA A 405 11.09 0.14 -15.45
CA ALA A 405 10.01 -0.43 -14.66
C ALA A 405 8.64 0.13 -15.09
N LEU A 406 8.53 1.45 -15.33
CA LEU A 406 7.31 2.09 -15.79
C LEU A 406 6.84 1.53 -17.13
N GLN A 407 7.72 1.47 -18.14
CA GLN A 407 7.33 0.95 -19.45
C GLN A 407 6.95 -0.53 -19.41
N LYS A 408 7.62 -1.33 -18.59
CA LYS A 408 7.25 -2.74 -18.35
C LYS A 408 5.86 -2.84 -17.69
N ALA A 409 5.57 -2.02 -16.67
CA ALA A 409 4.29 -2.01 -15.98
C ALA A 409 3.14 -1.61 -16.93
N LEU A 410 3.32 -0.53 -17.69
CA LEU A 410 2.34 -0.10 -18.69
C LEU A 410 2.07 -1.18 -19.74
N ARG A 411 3.12 -1.84 -20.24
CA ARG A 411 2.98 -2.93 -21.22
C ARG A 411 2.27 -4.14 -20.63
N SER A 412 2.52 -4.48 -19.37
CA SER A 412 1.90 -5.64 -18.70
C SER A 412 0.42 -5.45 -18.36
N MET A 413 -0.11 -4.22 -18.55
CA MET A 413 -1.57 -4.00 -18.51
C MET A 413 -2.32 -4.72 -19.62
N GLU A 414 -1.67 -5.06 -20.73
CA GLU A 414 -2.22 -5.77 -21.89
C GLU A 414 -3.51 -5.14 -22.45
N SER A 415 -3.74 -3.87 -22.16
CA SER A 415 -4.89 -3.11 -22.64
C SER A 415 -4.49 -2.13 -23.73
N ARG A 416 -5.39 -1.96 -24.72
CA ARG A 416 -5.16 -1.05 -25.84
C ARG A 416 -4.96 0.38 -25.33
N GLY A 417 -3.85 1.00 -25.73
CA GLY A 417 -3.52 2.37 -25.36
C GLY A 417 -2.98 2.54 -23.93
N ALA A 418 -2.66 1.46 -23.20
CA ALA A 418 -2.03 1.57 -21.88
C ALA A 418 -0.58 2.06 -21.95
N SER A 419 0.17 1.65 -22.97
CA SER A 419 1.58 2.03 -23.17
C SER A 419 1.71 3.40 -23.83
N PHE A 420 2.89 4.02 -23.71
CA PHE A 420 3.26 5.18 -24.49
C PHE A 420 3.23 4.86 -25.99
N SER A 421 2.89 5.85 -26.82
CA SER A 421 2.80 5.71 -28.26
C SER A 421 3.60 6.81 -28.96
N TRP A 422 4.34 6.42 -30.00
CA TRP A 422 5.08 7.34 -30.87
C TRP A 422 4.54 7.34 -32.30
N ALA A 423 3.51 6.54 -32.58
CA ALA A 423 2.98 6.35 -33.94
C ALA A 423 2.17 7.56 -34.43
N GLU A 424 1.50 8.28 -33.54
CA GLU A 424 0.66 9.41 -33.87
C GLU A 424 1.35 10.73 -33.50
N PRO A 425 1.12 11.81 -34.27
CA PRO A 425 1.60 13.13 -33.88
C PRO A 425 0.96 13.54 -32.55
N PRO A 426 1.67 14.28 -31.69
CA PRO A 426 1.08 14.80 -30.46
C PRO A 426 -0.05 15.78 -30.76
N GLY A 427 -0.99 15.89 -29.83
CA GLY A 427 -2.07 16.88 -29.89
C GLY A 427 -1.61 18.32 -29.62
N ASP A 428 -2.58 19.23 -29.48
CA ASP A 428 -2.31 20.62 -29.08
C ASP A 428 -1.75 20.69 -27.66
N THR A 429 -0.61 21.37 -27.49
CA THR A 429 0.12 21.47 -26.22
C THR A 429 -0.74 22.07 -25.10
N ALA A 430 -1.50 23.13 -25.40
CA ALA A 430 -2.32 23.80 -24.39
C ALA A 430 -3.48 22.90 -23.92
N GLU A 431 -4.08 22.12 -24.83
CA GLU A 431 -5.11 21.15 -24.47
C GLU A 431 -4.53 20.00 -23.65
N LEU A 432 -3.37 19.49 -24.03
CA LEU A 432 -2.69 18.41 -23.29
C LEU A 432 -2.33 18.85 -21.87
N LEU A 433 -1.82 20.07 -21.68
CA LEU A 433 -1.56 20.63 -20.35
C LEU A 433 -2.84 20.77 -19.51
N ARG A 434 -3.96 21.22 -20.11
CA ARG A 434 -5.25 21.24 -19.39
C ARG A 434 -5.69 19.83 -18.96
N ARG A 435 -5.47 18.84 -19.79
CA ARG A 435 -5.75 17.44 -19.44
C ARG A 435 -4.80 16.88 -18.37
N CYS A 436 -3.53 17.29 -18.36
CA CYS A 436 -2.60 16.93 -17.28
C CYS A 436 -3.06 17.44 -15.91
N ALA A 437 -3.79 18.55 -15.85
CA ALA A 437 -4.29 19.13 -14.61
C ALA A 437 -5.39 18.30 -13.94
N VAL A 438 -6.11 17.47 -14.72
CA VAL A 438 -7.19 16.63 -14.21
C VAL A 438 -6.68 15.19 -14.05
N PRO A 439 -6.70 14.61 -12.85
CA PRO A 439 -6.32 13.21 -12.64
C PRO A 439 -7.28 12.27 -13.39
N HIS A 440 -6.74 11.37 -14.19
CA HIS A 440 -7.52 10.36 -14.94
C HIS A 440 -6.65 9.13 -15.24
N ASP A 441 -7.26 8.05 -15.65
CA ASP A 441 -6.62 6.74 -15.89
C ASP A 441 -5.48 6.74 -16.94
N GLY A 442 -5.51 7.73 -17.86
CA GLY A 442 -4.47 7.91 -18.89
C GLY A 442 -3.49 9.05 -18.61
N ARG A 443 -3.44 9.60 -17.40
CA ARG A 443 -2.71 10.84 -17.09
C ARG A 443 -1.23 10.80 -17.48
N LEU A 444 -0.50 9.71 -17.15
CA LEU A 444 0.93 9.61 -17.50
C LEU A 444 1.16 9.56 -19.03
N ARG A 445 0.22 8.98 -19.78
CA ARG A 445 0.28 9.05 -21.24
C ARG A 445 0.04 10.47 -21.74
N THR A 446 -0.90 11.20 -21.15
CA THR A 446 -1.13 12.62 -21.47
C THR A 446 0.10 13.46 -21.14
N VAL A 447 0.79 13.21 -20.02
CA VAL A 447 2.08 13.83 -19.66
C VAL A 447 3.13 13.57 -20.76
N HIS A 448 3.28 12.31 -21.19
CA HIS A 448 4.21 11.96 -22.28
C HIS A 448 3.83 12.65 -23.60
N GLU A 449 2.56 12.72 -23.96
CA GLU A 449 2.08 13.40 -25.16
C GLU A 449 2.33 14.92 -25.09
N ALA A 450 2.14 15.55 -23.92
CA ALA A 450 2.44 16.96 -23.70
C ALA A 450 3.94 17.28 -23.91
N LEU A 451 4.82 16.46 -23.34
CA LEU A 451 6.27 16.57 -23.56
C LEU A 451 6.65 16.41 -25.04
N ARG A 452 6.04 15.46 -25.74
CA ARG A 452 6.23 15.28 -27.20
C ARG A 452 5.73 16.47 -28.01
N SER A 453 4.68 17.17 -27.56
CA SER A 453 4.14 18.36 -28.24
C SER A 453 4.98 19.63 -28.03
N GLY A 454 6.04 19.57 -27.20
CA GLY A 454 6.93 20.69 -26.91
C GLY A 454 6.69 21.36 -25.57
N ALA A 455 5.81 20.84 -24.69
CA ALA A 455 5.73 21.30 -23.31
C ALA A 455 7.05 21.02 -22.57
N THR A 456 7.46 21.96 -21.73
CA THR A 456 8.62 21.77 -20.85
C THR A 456 8.23 20.93 -19.62
N VAL A 457 9.23 20.36 -18.93
CA VAL A 457 9.03 19.71 -17.62
C VAL A 457 8.33 20.66 -16.65
N ALA A 458 8.74 21.95 -16.63
CA ALA A 458 8.13 22.95 -15.75
C ALA A 458 6.64 23.20 -16.06
N ASP A 459 6.25 23.25 -17.35
CA ASP A 459 4.84 23.43 -17.75
C ASP A 459 3.98 22.25 -17.27
N VAL A 460 4.48 21.03 -17.44
CA VAL A 460 3.78 19.81 -17.00
C VAL A 460 3.67 19.76 -15.49
N VAL A 461 4.73 20.07 -14.75
CA VAL A 461 4.74 20.13 -13.28
C VAL A 461 3.73 21.19 -12.79
N ALA A 462 3.74 22.38 -13.38
CA ALA A 462 2.80 23.46 -13.02
C ALA A 462 1.34 23.05 -13.25
N ALA A 463 1.07 22.28 -14.33
CA ALA A 463 -0.28 21.81 -14.64
C ALA A 463 -0.72 20.63 -13.76
N SER A 464 0.17 19.68 -13.48
CA SER A 464 -0.19 18.38 -12.89
C SER A 464 0.10 18.25 -11.40
N SER A 465 0.99 19.08 -10.86
CA SER A 465 1.61 18.94 -9.53
C SER A 465 2.36 17.61 -9.30
N ILE A 466 2.63 16.84 -10.35
CA ILE A 466 3.50 15.65 -10.28
C ILE A 466 4.92 16.14 -10.01
N ASP A 467 5.64 15.41 -9.12
CA ASP A 467 7.03 15.75 -8.78
C ASP A 467 7.89 15.89 -10.06
N PRO A 468 8.70 16.95 -10.18
CA PRO A 468 9.51 17.20 -11.36
C PRO A 468 10.45 16.05 -11.73
N TRP A 469 10.90 15.26 -10.76
CA TRP A 469 11.74 14.10 -11.01
C TRP A 469 11.04 13.07 -11.91
N PHE A 470 9.77 12.74 -11.61
CA PHE A 470 9.01 11.78 -12.42
C PHE A 470 8.74 12.31 -13.83
N VAL A 471 8.40 13.59 -13.96
CA VAL A 471 8.18 14.22 -15.27
C VAL A 471 9.47 14.21 -16.09
N ASP A 472 10.63 14.50 -15.49
CA ASP A 472 11.95 14.43 -16.14
C ASP A 472 12.29 12.99 -16.59
N GLN A 473 11.97 11.98 -15.79
CA GLN A 473 12.16 10.59 -16.20
C GLN A 473 11.30 10.19 -17.41
N ILE A 474 10.07 10.73 -17.52
CA ILE A 474 9.22 10.51 -18.70
C ILE A 474 9.78 11.27 -19.90
N ALA A 475 10.28 12.50 -19.73
CA ALA A 475 10.98 13.25 -20.77
C ALA A 475 12.22 12.49 -21.27
N HIS A 476 12.97 11.86 -20.38
CA HIS A 476 14.12 11.03 -20.75
C HIS A 476 13.73 9.83 -21.62
N ILE A 477 12.59 9.19 -21.35
CA ILE A 477 12.06 8.13 -22.23
C ILE A 477 11.85 8.66 -23.66
N GLU A 478 11.27 9.87 -23.79
CA GLU A 478 11.04 10.49 -25.09
C GLU A 478 12.37 10.85 -25.79
N GLU A 479 13.36 11.39 -25.07
CA GLU A 479 14.70 11.65 -25.62
C GLU A 479 15.34 10.38 -26.22
N ILE A 480 15.22 9.25 -25.50
CA ILE A 480 15.75 7.96 -26.00
C ILE A 480 15.01 7.54 -27.26
N ALA A 481 13.69 7.66 -27.29
CA ALA A 481 12.87 7.31 -28.46
C ALA A 481 13.24 8.17 -29.68
N GLN A 482 13.43 9.49 -29.51
CA GLN A 482 13.87 10.39 -30.56
C GLN A 482 15.27 10.06 -31.09
N ARG A 483 16.20 9.71 -30.22
CA ARG A 483 17.55 9.26 -30.61
C ARG A 483 17.50 7.98 -31.44
N ILE A 484 16.66 7.03 -31.06
CA ILE A 484 16.47 5.75 -31.81
C ILE A 484 15.84 6.02 -33.17
N SER A 485 14.88 6.93 -33.26
CA SER A 485 14.18 7.27 -34.52
C SER A 485 14.98 8.21 -35.44
N GLY A 486 16.14 8.68 -35.00
CA GLY A 486 16.99 9.61 -35.77
C GLY A 486 16.48 11.06 -35.78
N HIS A 487 15.51 11.42 -34.92
CA HIS A 487 15.03 12.79 -34.79
C HIS A 487 15.89 13.53 -33.76
N THR A 488 16.73 14.46 -34.23
CA THR A 488 17.51 15.37 -33.38
C THR A 488 16.70 16.63 -33.13
N GLY A 489 15.91 16.70 -32.09
CA GLY A 489 15.05 17.85 -31.83
C GLY A 489 14.91 18.31 -30.38
N TYR A 490 15.50 17.62 -29.40
CA TYR A 490 15.31 17.93 -27.98
C TYR A 490 16.58 18.39 -27.25
N GLY A 491 17.66 18.69 -27.99
CA GLY A 491 18.99 18.91 -27.42
C GLY A 491 19.29 20.30 -26.85
N GLU A 492 18.45 21.31 -27.04
CA GLU A 492 18.84 22.70 -26.74
C GLU A 492 18.17 23.37 -25.54
N SER A 493 17.21 22.73 -24.86
CA SER A 493 16.53 23.35 -23.71
C SER A 493 17.01 22.85 -22.32
N ARG A 494 18.05 22.07 -22.24
CA ARG A 494 18.72 21.71 -20.97
C ARG A 494 19.74 22.77 -20.53
N SER A 495 19.50 24.04 -20.75
CA SER A 495 20.28 25.07 -20.09
C SER A 495 19.66 25.31 -18.71
N GLU A 496 20.37 24.83 -17.70
CA GLU A 496 20.27 25.26 -16.32
C GLU A 496 19.01 24.84 -15.55
N ALA A 497 19.03 23.58 -15.05
CA ALA A 497 18.40 23.36 -13.75
C ALA A 497 19.02 24.37 -12.76
N PRO A 498 18.22 25.11 -11.97
CA PRO A 498 18.80 25.99 -10.97
C PRO A 498 19.58 25.15 -9.99
N THR A 499 20.91 25.20 -10.10
CA THR A 499 21.80 24.74 -9.04
C THR A 499 21.38 25.54 -7.82
N ALA A 500 20.74 24.90 -6.88
CA ALA A 500 20.47 25.47 -5.57
C ALA A 500 21.82 25.94 -5.02
N GLN A 501 22.05 27.24 -5.06
CA GLN A 501 23.20 27.85 -4.44
C GLN A 501 23.08 27.58 -2.95
N ARG A 502 23.86 26.62 -2.49
CA ARG A 502 24.13 26.44 -1.08
C ARG A 502 24.90 27.66 -0.60
N THR A 503 24.21 28.65 -0.09
CA THR A 503 24.81 29.67 0.76
C THR A 503 24.96 29.08 2.18
N GLY A 504 26.06 28.40 2.42
CA GLY A 504 26.51 28.06 3.75
C GLY A 504 27.61 29.04 4.17
N PRO A 505 27.69 29.48 5.44
CA PRO A 505 28.69 30.42 5.88
C PRO A 505 30.09 29.79 5.89
N SER A 506 31.01 30.45 5.20
CA SER A 506 32.43 30.16 5.23
C SER A 506 33.03 30.54 6.61
N GLY A 507 33.41 29.52 7.37
CA GLY A 507 34.32 29.68 8.50
C GLY A 507 35.57 28.82 8.30
N PRO A 508 36.78 29.33 8.58
CA PRO A 508 38.01 28.63 8.26
C PRO A 508 38.34 27.58 9.31
N VAL A 509 38.60 26.34 8.89
CA VAL A 509 39.26 25.35 9.74
C VAL A 509 40.65 25.09 9.19
N SER A 510 41.62 25.50 10.00
CA SER A 510 43.06 25.30 9.82
C SER A 510 43.48 23.85 10.14
N GLY A 511 44.34 23.31 9.31
CA GLY A 511 45.51 22.53 9.73
C GLY A 511 45.40 21.02 9.92
N GLY A 512 45.96 20.29 8.99
CA GLY A 512 47.01 19.31 9.27
C GLY A 512 46.61 17.87 9.55
N ALA A 513 46.79 16.99 8.56
CA ALA A 513 47.74 15.86 8.68
C ALA A 513 47.58 14.92 7.49
N THR A 514 48.61 14.85 6.69
CA THR A 514 48.91 13.86 5.66
C THR A 514 49.17 12.50 6.30
N ALA A 515 48.52 11.46 5.77
CA ALA A 515 49.01 10.09 5.90
C ALA A 515 48.80 9.36 4.55
N SER A 516 49.90 9.20 3.83
CA SER A 516 50.04 8.34 2.68
C SER A 516 49.99 6.88 3.11
N ILE A 517 49.27 6.02 2.41
CA ILE A 517 49.54 4.58 2.40
C ILE A 517 49.67 4.11 0.97
N ALA A 518 50.80 3.49 0.74
CA ALA A 518 51.35 3.05 -0.50
C ALA A 518 50.65 1.81 -1.07
N ALA A 519 50.81 1.69 -2.39
CA ALA A 519 50.47 0.54 -3.21
C ALA A 519 51.22 -0.74 -2.79
N GLY A 520 50.55 -1.88 -2.87
CA GLY A 520 51.11 -3.21 -2.80
C GLY A 520 50.52 -4.11 -3.92
N ARG A 521 51.39 -4.57 -4.76
CA ARG A 521 51.18 -5.40 -5.97
C ARG A 521 50.98 -6.87 -5.64
N GLU A 522 50.23 -7.53 -6.57
CA GLU A 522 50.39 -8.88 -7.11
C GLU A 522 50.37 -10.11 -6.18
N ALA A 523 49.45 -11.03 -6.48
CA ALA A 523 49.80 -12.44 -6.79
C ALA A 523 48.66 -13.17 -7.51
N GLN A 524 48.97 -13.65 -8.69
CA GLN A 524 48.25 -14.65 -9.51
C GLN A 524 48.31 -16.04 -8.85
N ARG A 525 47.25 -16.82 -8.94
CA ARG A 525 47.17 -18.30 -9.11
C ARG A 525 45.67 -18.64 -9.29
N GLY A 526 45.18 -19.19 -10.38
CA GLY A 526 45.44 -20.52 -10.89
C GLY A 526 44.12 -21.30 -10.76
N VAL A 527 43.33 -21.36 -11.88
CA VAL A 527 42.07 -22.14 -11.98
C VAL A 527 42.44 -23.60 -12.29
N PRO A 528 41.70 -24.58 -11.75
CA PRO A 528 41.42 -25.79 -12.51
C PRO A 528 39.94 -25.97 -12.79
N GLY A 529 39.62 -26.28 -14.04
CA GLY A 529 38.30 -26.54 -14.54
C GLY A 529 37.72 -27.86 -14.03
N GLY A 530 36.41 -27.88 -13.87
CA GLY A 530 35.60 -29.06 -13.67
C GLY A 530 34.32 -28.94 -14.48
N SER A 531 34.16 -29.85 -15.43
CA SER A 531 33.00 -29.97 -16.32
C SER A 531 31.74 -30.42 -15.56
N PRO A 532 30.52 -30.03 -15.99
CA PRO A 532 29.29 -30.48 -15.36
C PRO A 532 28.90 -31.91 -15.81
N PRO A 533 28.22 -32.68 -14.96
CA PRO A 533 27.72 -34.01 -15.31
C PRO A 533 26.47 -33.95 -16.18
N GLN A 534 26.43 -34.86 -17.16
CA GLN A 534 25.33 -35.10 -18.09
C GLN A 534 24.11 -35.69 -17.39
N ALA A 535 22.94 -35.20 -17.74
CA ALA A 535 21.64 -35.76 -17.34
C ALA A 535 21.35 -37.05 -18.13
N SER A 536 21.09 -38.15 -17.42
CA SER A 536 20.62 -39.39 -18.00
C SER A 536 19.09 -39.39 -18.15
N THR A 537 18.63 -39.53 -19.37
CA THR A 537 17.26 -39.83 -19.76
C THR A 537 16.88 -41.24 -19.33
N ALA A 538 15.90 -41.36 -18.44
CA ALA A 538 15.18 -42.60 -18.22
C ALA A 538 13.72 -42.44 -18.67
N GLN A 539 13.41 -43.05 -19.81
CA GLN A 539 12.05 -43.32 -20.29
C GLN A 539 11.38 -44.34 -19.36
N ARG A 540 10.22 -44.05 -18.82
CA ARG A 540 9.27 -45.06 -18.36
C ARG A 540 7.91 -44.83 -19.01
N GLY A 541 7.43 -45.92 -19.62
CA GLY A 541 6.24 -46.00 -20.44
C GLY A 541 4.94 -45.84 -19.66
N VAL A 542 3.95 -45.34 -20.38
CA VAL A 542 2.55 -45.19 -19.98
C VAL A 542 1.79 -46.45 -20.39
N PRO A 543 0.98 -47.08 -19.51
CA PRO A 543 -0.05 -48.01 -19.94
C PRO A 543 -1.36 -47.26 -20.17
N GLY A 544 -1.92 -47.44 -21.33
CA GLY A 544 -3.23 -46.90 -21.72
C GLY A 544 -4.37 -47.56 -20.93
N GLY A 545 -5.34 -46.74 -20.57
CA GLY A 545 -6.63 -47.15 -20.06
C GLY A 545 -7.73 -46.29 -20.71
N SER A 546 -8.61 -46.94 -21.43
CA SER A 546 -9.76 -46.33 -22.13
C SER A 546 -10.84 -45.85 -21.15
N PRO A 547 -11.62 -44.80 -21.49
CA PRO A 547 -12.69 -44.31 -20.62
C PRO A 547 -13.96 -45.17 -20.74
N PRO A 548 -14.78 -45.29 -19.68
CA PRO A 548 -16.09 -45.97 -19.77
C PRO A 548 -17.16 -45.01 -20.32
N GLN A 549 -18.04 -45.60 -21.13
CA GLN A 549 -19.18 -44.98 -21.79
C GLN A 549 -20.26 -44.54 -20.81
N ALA A 550 -20.85 -43.39 -21.08
CA ALA A 550 -22.05 -42.87 -20.42
C ALA A 550 -23.29 -43.70 -20.78
N SER A 551 -24.02 -44.19 -19.78
CA SER A 551 -25.36 -44.74 -19.95
C SER A 551 -26.40 -43.68 -19.64
N THR A 552 -27.19 -43.37 -20.64
CA THR A 552 -28.44 -42.62 -20.57
C THR A 552 -29.52 -43.41 -19.82
N ALA A 553 -30.04 -42.80 -18.73
CA ALA A 553 -31.31 -43.24 -18.15
C ALA A 553 -32.28 -42.05 -18.06
N GLN A 554 -33.24 -42.02 -18.93
CA GLN A 554 -34.49 -41.24 -18.83
C GLN A 554 -35.37 -41.79 -17.70
N ARG A 555 -35.90 -40.91 -16.85
CA ARG A 555 -37.19 -41.03 -16.14
C ARG A 555 -37.52 -39.59 -15.72
N GLY A 556 -38.59 -38.95 -16.16
CA GLY A 556 -39.98 -39.32 -15.98
C GLY A 556 -40.55 -38.33 -14.96
N VAL A 557 -41.21 -37.22 -15.42
CA VAL A 557 -41.94 -36.24 -14.59
C VAL A 557 -43.27 -36.89 -14.18
N PRO A 558 -43.77 -36.65 -12.97
CA PRO A 558 -45.20 -36.34 -12.82
C PRO A 558 -45.42 -35.02 -12.06
N GLY A 559 -46.40 -34.27 -12.55
CA GLY A 559 -46.86 -33.02 -12.01
C GLY A 559 -47.72 -33.19 -10.74
N GLY A 560 -47.92 -32.06 -10.09
CA GLY A 560 -48.73 -31.82 -8.92
C GLY A 560 -48.36 -30.46 -8.36
#